data_51b600a51822a19d45cfd3dab1982fc5
#
_entry.id   51b600a51822a19d45cfd3dab1982fc5
#
_cell.length_a   1.000
_cell.length_b   1.000
_cell.length_c   1.000
_cell.angle_alpha   90.00
_cell.angle_beta   90.00
_cell.angle_gamma   90.00
#
_symmetry.space_group_name_H-M   'P 1'
#
loop_
_entity.id
_entity.type
_entity.pdbx_description
1 polymer ?
#
loop_
_entity_poly.entity_id
_entity_poly.type
_entity_poly.pdbx_seq_one_letter_code
_entity_poly.pdbx_strand_id
1 'polypeptide(L)'
;MATSSLPSRKSLGEIVRAVRTVSPLLSQADASWCIYGSCALALNGLTHVEVHDVDILMTEDGVRQLLALLPQTHLYDEDAPGGRFRSLHAWVDVEGVEMDLSGGLEVHHEGSWTPVRVNSVQQHDGIRYASLHDCVRLLRLFGRPKDLQRLDTLRFLRYSLGTNSEPLR
;
A
#
# COMPACT_ATOMS: atom_id res chain seq x y z
N MET A 1 14.10 -27.62 6.73
CA MET A 1 13.74 -26.50 7.62
C MET A 1 14.06 -25.21 6.86
N ALA A 2 13.06 -24.58 6.27
CA ALA A 2 13.23 -23.30 5.60
C ALA A 2 13.29 -22.22 6.68
N THR A 3 14.44 -21.57 6.84
CA THR A 3 14.59 -20.38 7.66
C THR A 3 13.86 -19.27 6.94
N SER A 4 12.64 -18.96 7.38
CA SER A 4 11.94 -17.74 7.01
C SER A 4 12.75 -16.56 7.54
N SER A 5 13.66 -16.03 6.72
CA SER A 5 14.28 -14.73 6.99
C SER A 5 13.20 -13.67 6.83
N LEU A 6 12.97 -12.89 7.88
CA LEU A 6 12.12 -11.70 7.80
C LEU A 6 12.63 -10.83 6.61
N PRO A 7 11.74 -10.30 5.77
CA PRO A 7 12.13 -9.42 4.68
C PRO A 7 12.96 -8.26 5.23
N SER A 8 14.12 -8.01 4.62
CA SER A 8 15.02 -6.97 5.07
C SER A 8 14.38 -5.60 4.82
N ARG A 9 14.50 -4.71 5.79
CA ARG A 9 14.07 -3.31 5.67
C ARG A 9 14.70 -2.69 4.41
N LYS A 10 13.87 -2.11 3.54
CA LYS A 10 14.31 -1.41 2.33
C LYS A 10 14.46 0.08 2.60
N SER A 11 15.48 0.69 2.03
CA SER A 11 15.61 2.15 2.02
C SER A 11 14.55 2.76 1.10
N LEU A 12 14.09 3.97 1.40
CA LEU A 12 13.15 4.68 0.53
C LEU A 12 13.72 4.89 -0.88
N GLY A 13 15.05 5.03 -1.02
CA GLY A 13 15.71 5.16 -2.31
C GLY A 13 15.63 3.88 -3.16
N GLU A 14 15.77 2.69 -2.56
CA GLU A 14 15.58 1.41 -3.25
C GLU A 14 14.14 1.25 -3.71
N ILE A 15 13.19 1.57 -2.84
CA ILE A 15 11.75 1.51 -3.15
C ILE A 15 11.40 2.45 -4.31
N VAL A 16 11.83 3.71 -4.25
CA VAL A 16 11.57 4.72 -5.29
C VAL A 16 12.13 4.24 -6.64
N ARG A 17 13.34 3.66 -6.66
CA ARG A 17 13.94 3.13 -7.89
C ARG A 17 13.12 1.99 -8.47
N ALA A 18 12.79 0.98 -7.66
CA ALA A 18 12.01 -0.17 -8.09
C ALA A 18 10.61 0.23 -8.61
N VAL A 19 9.93 1.13 -7.90
CA VAL A 19 8.62 1.64 -8.34
C VAL A 19 8.73 2.41 -9.66
N ARG A 20 9.75 3.24 -9.84
CA ARG A 20 9.98 3.94 -11.12
C ARG A 20 10.19 2.99 -12.28
N THR A 21 10.91 1.89 -12.07
CA THR A 21 11.15 0.87 -13.09
C THR A 21 9.84 0.25 -13.57
N VAL A 22 8.90 -0.02 -12.68
CA VAL A 22 7.63 -0.71 -13.02
C VAL A 22 6.46 0.22 -13.29
N SER A 23 6.52 1.49 -12.88
CA SER A 23 5.39 2.44 -12.97
C SER A 23 4.82 2.63 -14.39
N PRO A 24 5.60 2.56 -15.48
CA PRO A 24 5.02 2.60 -16.83
C PRO A 24 4.11 1.40 -17.13
N LEU A 25 4.49 0.19 -16.67
CA LEU A 25 3.70 -1.03 -16.86
C LEU A 25 2.46 -1.01 -15.95
N LEU A 26 2.60 -0.53 -14.71
CA LEU A 26 1.45 -0.32 -13.82
C LEU A 26 0.43 0.64 -14.45
N SER A 27 0.90 1.75 -15.02
CA SER A 27 0.03 2.75 -15.65
C SER A 27 -0.60 2.25 -16.94
N GLN A 28 0.07 1.34 -17.66
CA GLN A 28 -0.49 0.68 -18.83
C GLN A 28 -1.57 -0.33 -18.46
N ALA A 29 -1.37 -1.06 -17.35
CA ALA A 29 -2.31 -2.05 -16.85
C ALA A 29 -3.55 -1.41 -16.19
N ASP A 30 -3.35 -0.34 -15.43
CA ASP A 30 -4.41 0.37 -14.71
C ASP A 30 -4.02 1.83 -14.47
N ALA A 31 -4.69 2.77 -15.14
CA ALA A 31 -4.46 4.20 -14.94
C ALA A 31 -4.79 4.70 -13.51
N SER A 32 -5.52 3.90 -12.71
CA SER A 32 -5.92 4.25 -11.35
C SER A 32 -5.01 3.69 -10.26
N TRP A 33 -3.98 2.91 -10.60
CA TRP A 33 -3.09 2.31 -9.61
C TRP A 33 -2.52 3.32 -8.63
N CYS A 34 -2.30 2.89 -7.39
CA CYS A 34 -1.83 3.78 -6.34
C CYS A 34 -1.16 3.00 -5.20
N ILE A 35 0.00 3.47 -4.75
CA ILE A 35 0.64 2.95 -3.53
C ILE A 35 -0.18 3.39 -2.31
N TYR A 36 -0.40 2.46 -1.36
CA TYR A 36 -1.01 2.73 -0.07
C TYR A 36 -0.18 2.12 1.07
N GLY A 37 -0.69 2.05 2.29
CA GLY A 37 0.00 1.40 3.40
C GLY A 37 1.26 2.12 3.91
N SER A 38 2.23 1.35 4.39
CA SER A 38 3.46 1.87 5.01
C SER A 38 4.33 2.66 4.03
N CYS A 39 4.42 2.19 2.80
CA CYS A 39 5.18 2.87 1.76
C CYS A 39 4.61 4.26 1.44
N ALA A 40 3.28 4.40 1.32
CA ALA A 40 2.64 5.69 1.11
C ALA A 40 2.89 6.67 2.28
N LEU A 41 2.90 6.20 3.53
CA LEU A 41 3.26 7.02 4.68
C LEU A 41 4.69 7.53 4.58
N ALA A 42 5.65 6.67 4.23
CA ALA A 42 7.04 7.06 4.05
C ALA A 42 7.21 8.08 2.91
N LEU A 43 6.50 7.89 1.78
CA LEU A 43 6.49 8.83 0.65
C LEU A 43 5.87 10.19 1.00
N ASN A 44 4.96 10.23 1.98
CA ASN A 44 4.44 11.48 2.57
C ASN A 44 5.40 12.12 3.59
N GLY A 45 6.64 11.63 3.72
CA GLY A 45 7.68 12.22 4.57
C GLY A 45 7.74 11.68 6.00
N LEU A 46 7.04 10.59 6.33
CA LEU A 46 7.13 9.97 7.64
C LEU A 46 8.34 9.04 7.73
N THR A 47 9.48 9.59 8.14
CA THR A 47 10.78 8.90 8.17
C THR A 47 10.90 7.76 9.19
N HIS A 48 9.97 7.69 10.16
CA HIS A 48 9.97 6.66 11.21
C HIS A 48 9.18 5.41 10.83
N VAL A 49 8.54 5.40 9.65
CA VAL A 49 7.79 4.24 9.17
C VAL A 49 8.75 3.26 8.52
N GLU A 50 8.78 2.04 9.04
CA GLU A 50 9.51 0.94 8.39
C GLU A 50 8.72 0.42 7.20
N VAL A 51 9.39 0.28 6.05
CA VAL A 51 8.83 -0.25 4.83
C VAL A 51 9.55 -1.53 4.47
N HIS A 52 8.80 -2.62 4.33
CA HIS A 52 9.31 -3.94 3.96
C HIS A 52 8.90 -4.31 2.53
N ASP A 53 7.72 -3.90 2.13
CA ASP A 53 7.03 -4.18 0.88
C ASP A 53 6.34 -2.91 0.34
N VAL A 54 5.85 -2.99 -0.86
CA VAL A 54 5.10 -1.90 -1.50
C VAL A 54 3.68 -2.38 -1.78
N ASP A 55 2.72 -1.94 -0.97
CA ASP A 55 1.30 -2.24 -1.20
C ASP A 55 0.75 -1.37 -2.35
N ILE A 56 0.23 -1.99 -3.41
CA ILE A 56 -0.33 -1.32 -4.58
C ILE A 56 -1.81 -1.68 -4.72
N LEU A 57 -2.66 -0.66 -4.71
CA LEU A 57 -4.08 -0.79 -4.98
C LEU A 57 -4.32 -0.64 -6.48
N MET A 58 -5.09 -1.58 -7.05
CA MET A 58 -5.46 -1.64 -8.48
C MET A 58 -6.89 -2.12 -8.63
N THR A 59 -7.42 -2.06 -9.84
CA THR A 59 -8.60 -2.84 -10.22
C THR A 59 -8.23 -4.31 -10.43
N GLU A 60 -9.19 -5.24 -10.35
CA GLU A 60 -8.95 -6.64 -10.68
C GLU A 60 -8.46 -6.81 -12.13
N ASP A 61 -9.07 -6.07 -13.06
CA ASP A 61 -8.65 -6.07 -14.47
C ASP A 61 -7.22 -5.56 -14.63
N GLY A 62 -6.84 -4.55 -13.85
CA GLY A 62 -5.46 -4.05 -13.82
C GLY A 62 -4.45 -5.11 -13.39
N VAL A 63 -4.75 -5.87 -12.33
CA VAL A 63 -3.89 -6.99 -11.91
C VAL A 63 -3.79 -8.05 -13.01
N ARG A 64 -4.93 -8.43 -13.65
CA ARG A 64 -4.94 -9.40 -14.76
C ARG A 64 -4.14 -8.92 -15.98
N GLN A 65 -4.22 -7.64 -16.31
CA GLN A 65 -3.42 -7.05 -17.38
C GLN A 65 -1.93 -7.02 -17.03
N LEU A 66 -1.59 -6.71 -15.78
CA LEU A 66 -0.20 -6.70 -15.34
C LEU A 66 0.44 -8.08 -15.40
N LEU A 67 -0.30 -9.15 -15.09
CA LEU A 67 0.18 -10.54 -15.26
C LEU A 67 0.64 -10.82 -16.70
N ALA A 68 -0.01 -10.24 -17.69
CA ALA A 68 0.37 -10.39 -19.09
C ALA A 68 1.58 -9.51 -19.48
N LEU A 69 1.67 -8.31 -18.92
CA LEU A 69 2.74 -7.36 -19.20
C LEU A 69 4.04 -7.67 -18.44
N LEU A 70 3.91 -8.31 -17.27
CA LEU A 70 5.00 -8.60 -16.34
C LEU A 70 4.91 -10.07 -15.90
N PRO A 71 5.42 -11.02 -16.73
CA PRO A 71 5.22 -12.46 -16.52
C PRO A 71 5.77 -13.02 -15.20
N GLN A 72 6.69 -12.32 -14.53
CA GLN A 72 7.19 -12.67 -13.20
C GLN A 72 6.23 -12.30 -12.07
N THR A 73 5.06 -11.74 -12.36
CA THR A 73 4.01 -11.51 -11.37
C THR A 73 3.31 -12.81 -11.04
N HIS A 74 3.10 -13.08 -9.76
CA HIS A 74 2.51 -14.31 -9.24
C HIS A 74 1.20 -13.99 -8.53
N LEU A 75 0.16 -14.78 -8.80
CA LEU A 75 -1.05 -14.77 -7.98
C LEU A 75 -0.80 -15.50 -6.67
N TYR A 76 -1.37 -15.00 -5.58
CA TYR A 76 -1.48 -15.79 -4.36
C TYR A 76 -2.59 -16.85 -4.50
N ASP A 77 -2.31 -18.06 -4.01
CA ASP A 77 -3.29 -19.14 -3.94
C ASP A 77 -4.27 -18.89 -2.79
N GLU A 78 -5.37 -18.20 -3.08
CA GLU A 78 -6.53 -17.98 -2.21
C GLU A 78 -6.34 -17.03 -1.00
N ASP A 79 -7.35 -16.18 -0.81
CA ASP A 79 -7.59 -15.46 0.45
C ASP A 79 -7.84 -16.47 1.57
N ALA A 80 -7.19 -16.30 2.72
CA ALA A 80 -7.42 -17.17 3.87
C ALA A 80 -8.90 -17.14 4.25
N PRO A 81 -9.57 -18.32 4.36
CA PRO A 81 -10.98 -18.40 4.74
C PRO A 81 -11.24 -17.64 6.04
N GLY A 82 -12.20 -16.74 6.05
CA GLY A 82 -12.52 -15.90 7.21
C GLY A 82 -11.63 -14.66 7.38
N GLY A 83 -10.85 -14.33 6.37
CA GLY A 83 -10.02 -13.12 6.36
C GLY A 83 -10.84 -11.83 6.43
N ARG A 84 -10.21 -10.76 6.98
CA ARG A 84 -10.81 -9.42 7.06
C ARG A 84 -10.75 -8.67 5.73
N PHE A 85 -9.92 -9.11 4.82
CA PHE A 85 -9.69 -8.52 3.50
C PHE A 85 -9.98 -9.53 2.41
N ARG A 86 -10.42 -9.07 1.25
CA ARG A 86 -10.52 -9.86 0.04
C ARG A 86 -10.09 -9.02 -1.17
N SER A 87 -9.40 -9.62 -2.12
CA SER A 87 -8.94 -8.99 -3.37
C SER A 87 -8.47 -10.06 -4.35
N LEU A 88 -8.32 -9.72 -5.61
CA LEU A 88 -7.43 -10.47 -6.49
C LEU A 88 -5.99 -10.12 -6.09
N HIS A 89 -5.32 -11.00 -5.37
CA HIS A 89 -4.02 -10.74 -4.76
C HIS A 89 -2.89 -11.31 -5.60
N ALA A 90 -1.89 -10.50 -5.89
CA ALA A 90 -0.70 -10.90 -6.63
C ALA A 90 0.54 -10.22 -6.03
N TRP A 91 1.71 -10.74 -6.36
CA TRP A 91 2.96 -10.12 -5.98
C TRP A 91 4.00 -10.19 -7.10
N VAL A 92 4.96 -9.30 -7.08
CA VAL A 92 6.11 -9.29 -7.98
C VAL A 92 7.33 -8.72 -7.26
N ASP A 93 8.50 -9.33 -7.48
CA ASP A 93 9.79 -8.75 -7.08
C ASP A 93 10.32 -7.87 -8.20
N VAL A 94 10.63 -6.62 -7.88
CA VAL A 94 11.26 -5.67 -8.79
C VAL A 94 12.54 -5.14 -8.12
N GLU A 95 13.68 -5.52 -8.65
CA GLU A 95 15.00 -5.13 -8.13
C GLU A 95 15.18 -5.44 -6.62
N GLY A 96 14.65 -6.58 -6.17
CA GLY A 96 14.70 -7.01 -4.77
C GLY A 96 13.70 -6.31 -3.85
N VAL A 97 12.75 -5.56 -4.39
CA VAL A 97 11.63 -4.95 -3.67
C VAL A 97 10.36 -5.73 -3.99
N GLU A 98 9.75 -6.32 -2.96
CA GLU A 98 8.46 -7.00 -3.09
C GLU A 98 7.34 -5.97 -3.22
N MET A 99 6.51 -6.16 -4.23
CA MET A 99 5.31 -5.35 -4.48
C MET A 99 4.09 -6.25 -4.37
N ASP A 100 3.22 -5.93 -3.42
CA ASP A 100 1.94 -6.59 -3.21
C ASP A 100 0.83 -5.85 -3.96
N LEU A 101 0.16 -6.57 -4.87
CA LEU A 101 -0.87 -6.04 -5.74
C LEU A 101 -2.25 -6.47 -5.22
N SER A 102 -3.09 -5.51 -4.88
CA SER A 102 -4.45 -5.75 -4.39
C SER A 102 -5.48 -5.27 -5.42
N GLY A 103 -5.99 -6.20 -6.22
CA GLY A 103 -7.01 -5.94 -7.23
C GLY A 103 -8.41 -5.95 -6.65
N GLY A 104 -9.13 -4.82 -6.69
CA GLY A 104 -10.49 -4.72 -6.17
C GLY A 104 -10.58 -4.95 -4.65
N LEU A 105 -9.60 -4.46 -3.89
CA LEU A 105 -9.51 -4.68 -2.44
C LEU A 105 -10.78 -4.23 -1.71
N GLU A 106 -11.31 -5.13 -0.87
CA GLU A 106 -12.39 -4.85 0.08
C GLU A 106 -11.97 -5.25 1.49
N VAL A 107 -12.53 -4.57 2.47
CA VAL A 107 -12.36 -4.87 3.90
C VAL A 107 -13.70 -5.17 4.54
N HIS A 108 -13.76 -6.20 5.38
CA HIS A 108 -14.94 -6.48 6.20
C HIS A 108 -14.96 -5.51 7.39
N HIS A 109 -15.90 -4.60 7.39
CA HIS A 109 -16.07 -3.56 8.39
C HIS A 109 -17.54 -3.43 8.77
N GLU A 110 -17.85 -3.41 10.08
CA GLU A 110 -19.21 -3.27 10.61
C GLU A 110 -20.24 -4.23 9.98
N GLY A 111 -19.85 -5.49 9.76
CA GLY A 111 -20.73 -6.54 9.24
C GLY A 111 -20.93 -6.53 7.71
N SER A 112 -20.23 -5.67 6.98
CA SER A 112 -20.29 -5.60 5.51
C SER A 112 -18.91 -5.52 4.85
N TRP A 113 -18.86 -5.93 3.57
CA TRP A 113 -17.68 -5.72 2.73
C TRP A 113 -17.69 -4.30 2.17
N THR A 114 -16.64 -3.56 2.43
CA THR A 114 -16.49 -2.16 2.03
C THR A 114 -15.31 -2.04 1.05
N PRO A 115 -15.53 -1.50 -0.16
CA PRO A 115 -14.43 -1.27 -1.11
C PRO A 115 -13.39 -0.29 -0.55
N VAL A 116 -12.13 -0.66 -0.65
CA VAL A 116 -11.01 0.22 -0.31
C VAL A 116 -10.73 1.14 -1.48
N ARG A 117 -10.79 2.45 -1.24
CA ARG A 117 -10.59 3.48 -2.24
C ARG A 117 -9.61 4.53 -1.76
N VAL A 118 -8.79 5.05 -2.65
CA VAL A 118 -7.97 6.24 -2.45
C VAL A 118 -8.64 7.40 -3.18
N ASN A 119 -9.02 8.45 -2.45
CA ASN A 119 -9.75 9.59 -2.99
C ASN A 119 -8.82 10.71 -3.45
N SER A 120 -7.63 10.79 -2.86
CA SER A 120 -6.62 11.80 -3.16
C SER A 120 -5.26 11.14 -3.38
N VAL A 121 -4.85 11.12 -4.64
CA VAL A 121 -3.56 10.55 -5.07
C VAL A 121 -2.55 11.68 -5.22
N GLN A 122 -1.40 11.54 -4.58
CA GLN A 122 -0.21 12.34 -4.85
C GLN A 122 0.57 11.70 -5.99
N GLN A 123 1.26 12.52 -6.78
CA GLN A 123 2.12 12.03 -7.84
C GLN A 123 3.44 12.80 -7.84
N HIS A 124 4.55 12.06 -7.82
CA HIS A 124 5.88 12.63 -7.92
C HIS A 124 6.77 11.68 -8.74
N ASP A 125 7.41 12.20 -9.79
CA ASP A 125 8.32 11.45 -10.68
C ASP A 125 7.73 10.12 -11.20
N GLY A 126 6.45 10.12 -11.58
CA GLY A 126 5.75 8.94 -12.08
C GLY A 126 5.28 7.97 -10.99
N ILE A 127 5.61 8.22 -9.74
CA ILE A 127 5.14 7.44 -8.59
C ILE A 127 3.82 8.02 -8.09
N ARG A 128 2.80 7.16 -7.95
CA ARG A 128 1.47 7.52 -7.47
C ARG A 128 1.24 6.89 -6.11
N TYR A 129 0.84 7.70 -5.13
CA TYR A 129 0.62 7.23 -3.76
C TYR A 129 -0.51 7.98 -3.06
N ALA A 130 -1.15 7.31 -2.11
CA ALA A 130 -2.23 7.88 -1.31
C ALA A 130 -1.74 9.10 -0.54
N SER A 131 -2.53 10.16 -0.50
CA SER A 131 -2.26 11.32 0.36
C SER A 131 -2.22 10.91 1.83
N LEU A 132 -1.56 11.71 2.67
CA LEU A 132 -1.51 11.45 4.11
C LEU A 132 -2.93 11.37 4.73
N HIS A 133 -3.86 12.19 4.26
CA HIS A 133 -5.26 12.15 4.68
C HIS A 133 -5.89 10.78 4.38
N ASP A 134 -5.71 10.25 3.16
CA ASP A 134 -6.22 8.93 2.80
C ASP A 134 -5.50 7.82 3.55
N CYS A 135 -4.19 7.91 3.78
CA CYS A 135 -3.47 6.96 4.62
C CYS A 135 -4.09 6.86 6.01
N VAL A 136 -4.37 7.98 6.65
CA VAL A 136 -5.02 8.04 7.98
C VAL A 136 -6.42 7.43 7.93
N ARG A 137 -7.21 7.76 6.91
CA ARG A 137 -8.56 7.21 6.71
C ARG A 137 -8.52 5.69 6.53
N LEU A 138 -7.60 5.17 5.73
CA LEU A 138 -7.43 3.72 5.52
C LEU A 138 -6.96 2.99 6.77
N LEU A 139 -6.05 3.56 7.57
CA LEU A 139 -5.64 2.99 8.86
C LEU A 139 -6.84 2.85 9.81
N ARG A 140 -7.74 3.83 9.84
CA ARG A 140 -8.98 3.75 10.64
C ARG A 140 -9.92 2.67 10.11
N LEU A 141 -10.12 2.62 8.80
CA LEU A 141 -10.99 1.62 8.14
C LEU A 141 -10.48 0.20 8.39
N PHE A 142 -9.18 -0.02 8.27
CA PHE A 142 -8.57 -1.32 8.52
C PHE A 142 -8.62 -1.69 9.99
N GLY A 143 -8.29 -0.78 10.91
CA GLY A 143 -8.48 -0.92 12.36
C GLY A 143 -7.77 -2.11 12.98
N ARG A 144 -6.71 -2.65 12.35
CA ARG A 144 -5.87 -3.70 12.96
C ARG A 144 -5.04 -3.10 14.10
N PRO A 145 -4.59 -3.87 15.08
CA PRO A 145 -3.75 -3.35 16.16
C PRO A 145 -2.56 -2.53 15.65
N LYS A 146 -1.87 -2.99 14.60
CA LYS A 146 -0.76 -2.27 13.96
C LYS A 146 -1.19 -0.94 13.33
N ASP A 147 -2.41 -0.85 12.80
CA ASP A 147 -2.95 0.36 12.17
C ASP A 147 -3.28 1.41 13.23
N LEU A 148 -3.88 1.00 14.34
CA LEU A 148 -4.20 1.87 15.48
C LEU A 148 -2.91 2.41 16.12
N GLN A 149 -1.90 1.56 16.30
CA GLN A 149 -0.58 1.99 16.80
C GLN A 149 0.07 3.04 15.87
N ARG A 150 -0.03 2.87 14.55
CA ARG A 150 0.45 3.86 13.58
C ARG A 150 -0.31 5.19 13.70
N LEU A 151 -1.63 5.15 13.88
CA LEU A 151 -2.43 6.35 14.09
C LEU A 151 -1.99 7.12 15.33
N ASP A 152 -1.71 6.44 16.44
CA ASP A 152 -1.25 7.08 17.68
C ASP A 152 0.13 7.72 17.48
N THR A 153 1.05 7.05 16.76
CA THR A 153 2.34 7.62 16.40
C THR A 153 2.19 8.89 15.55
N LEU A 154 1.30 8.89 14.57
CA LEU A 154 1.02 10.04 13.72
C LEU A 154 0.44 11.22 14.50
N ARG A 155 -0.44 10.96 15.45
CA ARG A 155 -1.00 11.99 16.36
C ARG A 155 0.12 12.60 17.21
N PHE A 156 0.97 11.79 17.80
CA PHE A 156 2.09 12.25 18.62
C PHE A 156 3.05 13.14 17.85
N LEU A 157 3.45 12.75 16.64
CA LEU A 157 4.34 13.54 15.77
C LEU A 157 3.73 14.92 15.43
N ARG A 158 2.41 14.98 15.18
CA ARG A 158 1.70 16.23 14.91
C ARG A 158 1.73 17.17 16.11
N TYR A 159 1.52 16.67 17.32
CA TYR A 159 1.62 17.47 18.55
C TYR A 159 3.05 17.98 18.79
N SER A 160 4.06 17.15 18.54
CA SER A 160 5.47 17.48 18.78
C SER A 160 6.01 18.51 17.76
N LEU A 161 5.45 18.59 16.54
CA LEU A 161 5.86 19.51 15.49
C LEU A 161 5.11 20.85 15.52
N GLY A 162 4.22 21.09 16.49
CA GLY A 162 3.55 22.37 16.71
C GLY A 162 2.59 22.82 15.59
N THR A 163 2.18 21.92 14.70
CA THR A 163 1.17 22.20 13.67
C THR A 163 -0.24 22.10 14.25
N ASN A 164 -0.62 23.11 15.04
CA ASN A 164 -2.00 23.33 15.51
C ASN A 164 -2.87 23.84 14.34
N SER A 165 -3.29 22.98 13.44
CA SER A 165 -4.34 23.28 12.48
C SER A 165 -5.24 22.07 12.31
N GLU A 166 -6.49 22.26 12.74
CA GLU A 166 -7.70 21.45 12.68
C GLU A 166 -7.65 19.94 13.07
N PRO A 167 -8.62 19.48 13.87
CA PRO A 167 -8.76 18.05 14.15
C PRO A 167 -9.10 17.31 12.87
N LEU A 168 -8.36 16.22 12.60
CA LEU A 168 -8.74 15.23 11.59
C LEU A 168 -10.08 14.62 12.02
N ARG A 169 -11.20 15.14 11.49
CA ARG A 169 -12.54 14.59 11.66
C ARG A 169 -12.72 13.33 10.85
#